data_8952d38657a2fa2b6170b5be28063a81
#
_entry.id   8952d38657a2fa2b6170b5be28063a81
#
_cell.length_a   1.000
_cell.length_b   1.000
_cell.length_c   1.000
_cell.angle_alpha   90.00
_cell.angle_beta   90.00
_cell.angle_gamma   90.00
#
_symmetry.space_group_name_H-M   'P 1'
#
loop_
_entity.id
_entity.type
_entity.pdbx_description
1 polymer ?
#
loop_
_entity_poly.entity_id
_entity_poly.type
_entity_poly.pdbx_seq_one_letter_code
_entity_poly.pdbx_strand_id
1 'polypeptide(L)'
;MTATARVPGIGGAAPFDAERARKDFPGLAARIRGYPLIYLDNAATSQRPRQVIEAISTFELTHAANVHRGVHTLSQRATAAYDEAREKVRAFINAGHASEIIFTSGTTASLNLVAGSYGRRFLKSGDEILVTEMEHHSNLVPWQLIAEQTGALVRALPVNDRGELEREAFDRLIGPRTRIV
;
A
#
# COMPACT_ATOMS: atom_id res chain seq x y z
N MET A 1 9.16 -17.25 28.52
CA MET A 1 10.14 -17.58 27.46
C MET A 1 9.40 -17.50 26.13
N THR A 2 9.46 -16.36 25.48
CA THR A 2 8.77 -16.10 24.21
C THR A 2 9.66 -16.54 23.05
N ALA A 3 9.23 -17.59 22.36
CA ALA A 3 9.89 -18.06 21.16
C ALA A 3 9.65 -17.08 20.01
N THR A 4 10.66 -16.32 19.62
CA THR A 4 10.67 -15.53 18.40
C THR A 4 10.66 -16.50 17.20
N ALA A 5 9.55 -16.53 16.45
CA ALA A 5 9.47 -17.25 15.20
C ALA A 5 10.53 -16.68 14.21
N ARG A 6 11.54 -17.45 13.89
CA ARG A 6 12.50 -17.14 12.83
C ARG A 6 11.83 -17.37 11.47
N VAL A 7 11.71 -16.33 10.69
CA VAL A 7 11.38 -16.43 9.26
C VAL A 7 12.60 -16.98 8.54
N PRO A 8 12.52 -18.17 7.88
CA PRO A 8 13.65 -18.72 7.14
C PRO A 8 13.86 -17.92 5.85
N GLY A 9 15.08 -17.44 5.60
CA GLY A 9 15.46 -17.01 4.25
C GLY A 9 16.09 -15.64 4.07
N ILE A 10 16.38 -14.87 5.14
CA ILE A 10 17.21 -13.66 5.02
C ILE A 10 18.57 -13.98 5.61
N GLY A 11 19.47 -14.46 4.76
CA GLY A 11 20.84 -14.73 5.13
C GLY A 11 21.58 -13.48 5.55
N GLY A 12 22.21 -13.48 6.73
CA GLY A 12 23.37 -12.67 7.07
C GLY A 12 23.19 -11.14 7.21
N ALA A 13 21.96 -10.60 7.21
CA ALA A 13 21.77 -9.18 7.49
C ALA A 13 22.06 -8.88 8.97
N ALA A 14 22.85 -7.82 9.23
CA ALA A 14 23.03 -7.31 10.57
C ALA A 14 21.68 -7.03 11.25
N PRO A 15 21.56 -7.16 12.59
CA PRO A 15 20.33 -6.84 13.30
C PRO A 15 19.85 -5.43 12.94
N PHE A 16 18.54 -5.26 12.76
CA PHE A 16 17.95 -3.95 12.47
C PHE A 16 18.24 -2.98 13.63
N ASP A 17 18.91 -1.87 13.34
CA ASP A 17 19.23 -0.80 14.28
C ASP A 17 18.10 0.25 14.27
N ALA A 18 17.15 0.11 15.19
CA ALA A 18 16.01 1.02 15.32
C ALA A 18 16.43 2.45 15.68
N GLU A 19 17.48 2.62 16.50
CA GLU A 19 17.96 3.95 16.90
C GLU A 19 18.65 4.68 15.74
N ARG A 20 19.37 3.96 14.91
CA ARG A 20 19.92 4.50 13.68
C ARG A 20 18.79 4.90 12.71
N ALA A 21 17.85 4.00 12.47
CA ALA A 21 16.72 4.27 11.59
C ALA A 21 15.88 5.46 12.06
N ARG A 22 15.65 5.58 13.37
CA ARG A 22 14.90 6.69 13.98
C ARG A 22 15.48 8.08 13.63
N LYS A 23 16.79 8.22 13.46
CA LYS A 23 17.45 9.48 13.14
C LYS A 23 17.07 10.02 11.75
N ASP A 24 16.64 9.16 10.85
CA ASP A 24 16.17 9.55 9.52
C ASP A 24 14.78 10.20 9.54
N PHE A 25 14.05 10.12 10.67
CA PHE A 25 12.68 10.61 10.81
C PHE A 25 12.63 11.82 11.75
N PRO A 26 12.75 13.05 11.21
CA PRO A 26 12.85 14.26 12.06
C PRO A 26 11.62 14.48 12.96
N GLY A 27 10.42 14.07 12.55
CA GLY A 27 9.21 14.14 13.36
C GLY A 27 9.30 13.34 14.66
N LEU A 28 10.09 12.27 14.69
CA LEU A 28 10.27 11.43 15.88
C LEU A 28 11.22 12.05 16.91
N ALA A 29 11.90 13.15 16.60
CA ALA A 29 12.72 13.90 17.56
C ALA A 29 11.89 14.79 18.49
N ALA A 30 10.58 14.93 18.24
CA ALA A 30 9.69 15.74 19.08
C ALA A 30 9.62 15.23 20.50
N ARG A 31 9.36 16.17 21.44
CA ARG A 31 9.07 15.87 22.84
C ARG A 31 7.65 16.32 23.17
N ILE A 32 6.89 15.46 23.81
CA ILE A 32 5.52 15.73 24.23
C ILE A 32 5.49 15.80 25.77
N ARG A 33 5.11 16.93 26.32
CA ARG A 33 5.10 17.17 27.78
C ARG A 33 6.43 16.84 28.45
N GLY A 34 7.55 17.13 27.77
CA GLY A 34 8.89 16.86 28.27
C GLY A 34 9.43 15.44 28.05
N TYR A 35 8.63 14.50 27.54
CA TYR A 35 9.03 13.13 27.24
C TYR A 35 9.33 12.93 25.76
N PRO A 36 10.25 12.02 25.37
CA PRO A 36 10.43 11.65 23.97
C PRO A 36 9.13 11.14 23.36
N LEU A 37 8.87 11.51 22.11
CA LEU A 37 7.70 11.03 21.37
C LEU A 37 7.77 9.51 21.21
N ILE A 38 6.69 8.82 21.63
CA ILE A 38 6.38 7.44 21.27
C ILE A 38 5.23 7.50 20.27
N TYR A 39 5.50 7.14 19.00
CA TYR A 39 4.51 7.18 17.93
C TYR A 39 4.17 5.75 17.50
N LEU A 40 2.94 5.32 17.71
CA LEU A 40 2.45 3.96 17.46
C LEU A 40 1.32 3.90 16.42
N ASP A 41 1.03 5.02 15.74
CA ASP A 41 -0.08 5.14 14.80
C ASP A 41 0.39 5.13 13.33
N ASN A 42 1.41 4.31 13.03
CA ASN A 42 1.95 4.20 11.66
C ASN A 42 0.95 3.55 10.68
N ALA A 43 -0.01 2.78 11.18
CA ALA A 43 -1.06 2.20 10.34
C ALA A 43 -1.94 3.28 9.70
N ALA A 44 -2.23 4.36 10.43
CA ALA A 44 -2.97 5.50 9.90
C ALA A 44 -2.07 6.43 9.08
N THR A 45 -0.89 6.79 9.60
CA THR A 45 0.04 7.70 8.93
C THR A 45 1.48 7.39 9.34
N SER A 46 2.32 7.05 8.36
CA SER A 46 3.76 6.89 8.59
C SER A 46 4.46 8.25 8.65
N GLN A 47 5.40 8.39 9.59
CA GLN A 47 6.30 9.53 9.60
C GLN A 47 7.16 9.53 8.32
N ARG A 48 7.50 10.73 7.82
CA ARG A 48 8.28 10.85 6.59
C ARG A 48 9.77 10.94 6.92
N PRO A 49 10.63 10.14 6.27
CA PRO A 49 12.06 10.28 6.44
C PRO A 49 12.56 11.58 5.78
N ARG A 50 13.68 12.08 6.29
CA ARG A 50 14.33 13.31 5.81
C ARG A 50 14.54 13.31 4.30
N GLN A 51 14.98 12.20 3.74
CA GLN A 51 15.26 12.03 2.32
C GLN A 51 14.02 12.30 1.45
N VAL A 52 12.85 11.89 1.91
CA VAL A 52 11.57 12.13 1.20
C VAL A 52 11.18 13.61 1.29
N ILE A 53 11.32 14.22 2.47
CA ILE A 53 11.02 15.65 2.67
C ILE A 53 11.91 16.52 1.79
N GLU A 54 13.22 16.24 1.77
CA GLU A 54 14.21 16.95 0.97
C GLU A 54 13.97 16.77 -0.53
N ALA A 55 13.63 15.57 -0.98
CA ALA A 55 13.33 15.30 -2.39
C ALA A 55 12.10 16.09 -2.86
N ILE A 56 11.02 16.12 -2.07
CA ILE A 56 9.83 16.91 -2.39
C ILE A 56 10.18 18.41 -2.42
N SER A 57 10.87 18.92 -1.41
CA SER A 57 11.24 20.34 -1.34
C SER A 57 12.16 20.74 -2.51
N THR A 58 13.12 19.88 -2.85
CA THR A 58 14.03 20.13 -3.97
C THR A 58 13.27 20.18 -5.30
N PHE A 59 12.35 19.23 -5.52
CA PHE A 59 11.53 19.20 -6.72
C PHE A 59 10.71 20.50 -6.86
N GLU A 60 9.99 20.90 -5.80
CA GLU A 60 9.17 22.12 -5.81
C GLU A 60 9.99 23.40 -6.04
N LEU A 61 11.19 23.48 -5.47
CA LEU A 61 12.04 24.67 -5.57
C LEU A 61 12.78 24.78 -6.92
N THR A 62 13.01 23.67 -7.63
CA THR A 62 13.97 23.67 -8.75
C THR A 62 13.38 23.29 -10.10
N HIS A 63 12.40 22.43 -10.16
CA HIS A 63 11.89 21.90 -11.44
C HIS A 63 10.44 21.40 -11.43
N ALA A 64 9.60 21.95 -10.53
CA ALA A 64 8.18 21.69 -10.57
C ALA A 64 7.58 22.14 -11.90
N ALA A 65 7.10 21.20 -12.68
CA ALA A 65 6.50 21.45 -13.99
C ALA A 65 5.56 20.29 -14.39
N ASN A 66 4.77 20.53 -15.43
CA ASN A 66 3.83 19.55 -15.96
C ASN A 66 4.58 18.32 -16.53
N VAL A 67 4.25 17.15 -16.00
CA VAL A 67 4.81 15.86 -16.46
C VAL A 67 4.17 15.46 -17.79
N HIS A 68 4.97 14.98 -18.74
CA HIS A 68 4.56 14.47 -20.07
C HIS A 68 3.88 15.47 -21.03
N ARG A 69 3.76 16.75 -20.68
CA ARG A 69 2.99 17.71 -21.49
C ARG A 69 3.75 18.96 -21.94
N GLY A 70 4.95 19.18 -21.46
CA GLY A 70 5.74 20.36 -21.81
C GLY A 70 6.97 20.00 -22.62
N VAL A 71 7.34 20.89 -23.53
CA VAL A 71 8.55 20.75 -24.38
C VAL A 71 9.78 21.47 -23.81
N HIS A 72 9.60 22.27 -22.74
CA HIS A 72 10.66 23.02 -22.11
C HIS A 72 11.44 22.19 -21.06
N THR A 73 12.64 22.63 -20.74
CA THR A 73 13.61 21.89 -19.89
C THR A 73 13.05 21.47 -18.54
N LEU A 74 12.25 22.30 -17.86
CA LEU A 74 11.68 21.92 -16.54
C LEU A 74 10.71 20.76 -16.67
N SER A 75 9.85 20.76 -17.70
CA SER A 75 8.93 19.66 -17.96
C SER A 75 9.66 18.36 -18.31
N GLN A 76 10.75 18.45 -19.10
CA GLN A 76 11.58 17.27 -19.40
C GLN A 76 12.22 16.70 -18.13
N ARG A 77 12.75 17.54 -17.25
CA ARG A 77 13.32 17.09 -15.95
C ARG A 77 12.26 16.48 -15.04
N ALA A 78 11.09 17.10 -14.93
CA ALA A 78 9.99 16.56 -14.13
C ALA A 78 9.51 15.22 -14.68
N THR A 79 9.41 15.07 -16.00
CA THR A 79 9.05 13.81 -16.67
C THR A 79 10.08 12.73 -16.40
N ALA A 80 11.36 13.03 -16.57
CA ALA A 80 12.44 12.08 -16.31
C ALA A 80 12.44 11.60 -14.85
N ALA A 81 12.27 12.50 -13.89
CA ALA A 81 12.18 12.15 -12.47
C ALA A 81 10.97 11.26 -12.14
N TYR A 82 9.83 11.54 -12.77
CA TYR A 82 8.61 10.75 -12.61
C TYR A 82 8.76 9.32 -13.18
N ASP A 83 9.33 9.21 -14.38
CA ASP A 83 9.54 7.92 -15.04
C ASP A 83 10.61 7.09 -14.31
N GLU A 84 11.67 7.73 -13.81
CA GLU A 84 12.67 7.07 -12.97
C GLU A 84 12.06 6.54 -11.66
N ALA A 85 11.21 7.31 -11.01
CA ALA A 85 10.51 6.87 -9.80
C ALA A 85 9.62 5.66 -10.07
N ARG A 86 8.90 5.66 -11.21
CA ARG A 86 8.06 4.54 -11.65
C ARG A 86 8.91 3.28 -11.88
N GLU A 87 10.05 3.42 -12.54
CA GLU A 87 10.95 2.30 -12.81
C GLU A 87 11.57 1.74 -11.52
N LYS A 88 11.92 2.58 -10.55
CA LYS A 88 12.37 2.15 -9.22
C LYS A 88 11.31 1.33 -8.49
N VAL A 89 10.05 1.77 -8.52
CA VAL A 89 8.94 1.02 -7.92
C VAL A 89 8.73 -0.29 -8.66
N ARG A 90 8.73 -0.29 -10.00
CA ARG A 90 8.64 -1.50 -10.82
C ARG A 90 9.69 -2.54 -10.40
N ALA A 91 10.95 -2.12 -10.33
CA ALA A 91 12.04 -3.01 -9.94
C ALA A 91 11.89 -3.52 -8.50
N PHE A 92 11.49 -2.65 -7.55
CA PHE A 92 11.33 -3.00 -6.15
C PHE A 92 10.27 -4.07 -5.91
N ILE A 93 9.11 -4.00 -6.60
CA ILE A 93 8.04 -4.98 -6.48
C ILE A 93 8.14 -6.13 -7.50
N ASN A 94 9.22 -6.16 -8.30
CA ASN A 94 9.44 -7.17 -9.33
C ASN A 94 8.31 -7.23 -10.40
N ALA A 95 7.74 -6.09 -10.76
CA ALA A 95 6.76 -6.02 -11.84
C ALA A 95 7.44 -6.19 -13.22
N GLY A 96 6.75 -6.76 -14.19
CA GLY A 96 7.28 -7.03 -15.53
C GLY A 96 7.52 -5.75 -16.34
N HIS A 97 6.60 -4.79 -16.25
CA HIS A 97 6.63 -3.55 -17.04
C HIS A 97 6.31 -2.31 -16.17
N ALA A 98 6.91 -1.16 -16.52
CA ALA A 98 6.61 0.12 -15.86
C ALA A 98 5.13 0.53 -15.98
N SER A 99 4.43 0.10 -17.03
CA SER A 99 3.00 0.34 -17.24
C SER A 99 2.10 -0.37 -16.21
N GLU A 100 2.62 -1.36 -15.47
CA GLU A 100 1.90 -2.00 -14.37
C GLU A 100 1.87 -1.15 -13.10
N ILE A 101 2.71 -0.09 -13.04
CA ILE A 101 2.78 0.81 -11.90
C ILE A 101 1.88 2.01 -12.12
N ILE A 102 0.85 2.14 -11.29
CA ILE A 102 -0.09 3.26 -11.31
C ILE A 102 0.01 4.00 -9.97
N PHE A 103 0.48 5.25 -10.01
CA PHE A 103 0.49 6.11 -8.83
C PHE A 103 -0.90 6.69 -8.58
N THR A 104 -1.33 6.61 -7.33
CA THR A 104 -2.62 7.14 -6.87
C THR A 104 -2.40 8.03 -5.64
N SER A 105 -3.45 8.71 -5.19
CA SER A 105 -3.41 9.54 -3.98
C SER A 105 -3.42 8.74 -2.66
N GLY A 106 -3.44 7.42 -2.72
CA GLY A 106 -3.41 6.52 -1.56
C GLY A 106 -4.20 5.24 -1.76
N THR A 107 -4.18 4.38 -0.76
CA THR A 107 -4.80 3.04 -0.81
C THR A 107 -6.28 3.09 -1.17
N THR A 108 -7.04 4.01 -0.58
CA THR A 108 -8.48 4.17 -0.91
C THR A 108 -8.70 4.41 -2.41
N ALA A 109 -7.89 5.30 -3.02
CA ALA A 109 -7.99 5.56 -4.45
C ALA A 109 -7.58 4.34 -5.28
N SER A 110 -6.55 3.60 -4.86
CA SER A 110 -6.10 2.38 -5.53
C SER A 110 -7.16 1.29 -5.52
N LEU A 111 -7.77 1.03 -4.38
CA LEU A 111 -8.81 0.01 -4.24
C LEU A 111 -10.06 0.37 -5.05
N ASN A 112 -10.51 1.63 -5.01
CA ASN A 112 -11.60 2.10 -5.84
C ASN A 112 -11.28 2.01 -7.35
N LEU A 113 -10.03 2.28 -7.74
CA LEU A 113 -9.60 2.11 -9.14
C LEU A 113 -9.71 0.64 -9.57
N VAL A 114 -9.23 -0.31 -8.76
CA VAL A 114 -9.30 -1.74 -9.08
C VAL A 114 -10.77 -2.21 -9.10
N ALA A 115 -11.57 -1.86 -8.10
CA ALA A 115 -12.98 -2.23 -8.05
C ALA A 115 -13.77 -1.66 -9.25
N GLY A 116 -13.57 -0.37 -9.57
CA GLY A 116 -14.28 0.32 -10.64
C GLY A 116 -13.81 -0.05 -12.06
N SER A 117 -12.58 -0.54 -12.22
CA SER A 117 -12.04 -0.99 -13.52
C SER A 117 -12.11 -2.50 -13.67
N TYR A 118 -11.24 -3.22 -12.99
CA TYR A 118 -11.16 -4.69 -13.05
C TYR A 118 -12.46 -5.33 -12.56
N GLY A 119 -12.97 -4.94 -11.39
CA GLY A 119 -14.19 -5.49 -10.82
C GLY A 119 -15.38 -5.33 -11.78
N ARG A 120 -15.61 -4.12 -12.28
CA ARG A 120 -16.69 -3.87 -13.25
C ARG A 120 -16.54 -4.63 -14.55
N ARG A 121 -15.32 -4.86 -15.01
CA ARG A 121 -15.05 -5.53 -16.29
C ARG A 121 -15.20 -7.04 -16.22
N PHE A 122 -14.79 -7.66 -15.12
CA PHE A 122 -14.60 -9.10 -15.04
C PHE A 122 -15.52 -9.82 -14.08
N LEU A 123 -16.06 -9.15 -13.05
CA LEU A 123 -17.01 -9.76 -12.13
C LEU A 123 -18.38 -9.96 -12.80
N LYS A 124 -19.00 -11.09 -12.48
CA LYS A 124 -20.32 -11.50 -12.96
C LYS A 124 -21.19 -11.92 -11.80
N SER A 125 -22.51 -12.04 -12.05
CA SER A 125 -23.45 -12.54 -11.07
C SER A 125 -23.03 -13.92 -10.55
N GLY A 126 -22.97 -14.05 -9.22
CA GLY A 126 -22.55 -15.25 -8.51
C GLY A 126 -21.03 -15.42 -8.34
N ASP A 127 -20.19 -14.55 -8.92
CA ASP A 127 -18.76 -14.51 -8.58
C ASP A 127 -18.59 -14.05 -7.12
N GLU A 128 -17.49 -14.43 -6.49
CA GLU A 128 -17.24 -14.16 -5.08
C GLU A 128 -15.97 -13.31 -4.89
N ILE A 129 -16.09 -12.33 -4.00
CA ILE A 129 -15.02 -11.45 -3.51
C ILE A 129 -14.80 -11.81 -2.05
N LEU A 130 -13.63 -12.29 -1.69
CA LEU A 130 -13.30 -12.67 -0.31
C LEU A 130 -12.50 -11.55 0.34
N VAL A 131 -12.97 -11.06 1.48
CA VAL A 131 -12.30 -10.05 2.32
C VAL A 131 -12.20 -10.58 3.75
N THR A 132 -11.34 -10.02 4.58
CA THR A 132 -11.30 -10.39 6.01
C THR A 132 -12.32 -9.56 6.81
N GLU A 133 -12.73 -10.04 7.98
CA GLU A 133 -13.60 -9.26 8.88
C GLU A 133 -12.89 -8.05 9.49
N MET A 134 -11.56 -7.99 9.46
CA MET A 134 -10.78 -6.89 10.02
C MET A 134 -10.35 -5.84 8.99
N GLU A 135 -10.97 -5.84 7.82
CA GLU A 135 -10.64 -4.87 6.77
C GLU A 135 -11.02 -3.44 7.15
N HIS A 136 -10.17 -2.51 6.77
CA HIS A 136 -10.53 -1.10 6.77
C HIS A 136 -11.65 -0.84 5.73
N HIS A 137 -12.55 0.09 6.01
CA HIS A 137 -13.65 0.43 5.10
C HIS A 137 -13.23 0.70 3.65
N SER A 138 -12.02 1.21 3.43
CA SER A 138 -11.48 1.42 2.07
C SER A 138 -11.28 0.13 1.27
N ASN A 139 -11.13 -1.02 1.95
CA ASN A 139 -11.03 -2.34 1.33
C ASN A 139 -12.29 -3.20 1.55
N LEU A 140 -13.40 -2.59 1.93
CA LEU A 140 -14.69 -3.25 2.05
C LEU A 140 -15.74 -2.58 1.17
N VAL A 141 -15.95 -1.27 1.34
CA VAL A 141 -17.02 -0.53 0.67
C VAL A 141 -16.93 -0.57 -0.86
N PRO A 142 -15.75 -0.40 -1.50
CA PRO A 142 -15.67 -0.49 -2.97
C PRO A 142 -16.11 -1.86 -3.50
N TRP A 143 -15.83 -2.94 -2.77
CA TRP A 143 -16.23 -4.28 -3.15
C TRP A 143 -17.73 -4.51 -2.98
N GLN A 144 -18.35 -3.95 -1.94
CA GLN A 144 -19.81 -3.97 -1.77
C GLN A 144 -20.51 -3.24 -2.91
N LEU A 145 -20.05 -2.02 -3.25
CA LEU A 145 -20.62 -1.23 -4.34
C LEU A 145 -20.51 -1.91 -5.70
N ILE A 146 -19.38 -2.55 -6.01
CA ILE A 146 -19.25 -3.26 -7.28
C ILE A 146 -20.01 -4.58 -7.29
N ALA A 147 -20.16 -5.24 -6.15
CA ALA A 147 -20.95 -6.45 -6.01
C ALA A 147 -22.45 -6.16 -6.30
N GLU A 148 -23.00 -5.06 -5.78
CA GLU A 148 -24.36 -4.60 -6.10
C GLU A 148 -24.55 -4.37 -7.60
N GLN A 149 -23.56 -3.79 -8.29
CA GLN A 149 -23.63 -3.50 -9.72
C GLN A 149 -23.52 -4.73 -10.61
N THR A 150 -22.76 -5.75 -10.18
CA THR A 150 -22.41 -6.92 -11.00
C THR A 150 -23.20 -8.18 -10.63
N GLY A 151 -23.83 -8.18 -9.46
CA GLY A 151 -24.45 -9.38 -8.87
C GLY A 151 -23.44 -10.35 -8.24
N ALA A 152 -22.19 -9.92 -8.04
CA ALA A 152 -21.20 -10.66 -7.28
C ALA A 152 -21.53 -10.67 -5.77
N LEU A 153 -20.89 -11.53 -5.00
CA LEU A 153 -21.11 -11.70 -3.57
C LEU A 153 -19.84 -11.37 -2.80
N VAL A 154 -19.93 -10.51 -1.79
CA VAL A 154 -18.84 -10.29 -0.85
C VAL A 154 -18.94 -11.31 0.27
N ARG A 155 -17.87 -12.06 0.50
CA ARG A 155 -17.72 -13.05 1.57
C ARG A 155 -16.70 -12.55 2.57
N ALA A 156 -16.98 -12.69 3.86
CA ALA A 156 -16.04 -12.33 4.93
C ALA A 156 -15.34 -13.58 5.47
N LEU A 157 -14.01 -13.51 5.57
CA LEU A 157 -13.20 -14.50 6.26
C LEU A 157 -13.16 -14.13 7.76
N PRO A 158 -13.61 -15.01 8.65
CA PRO A 158 -13.67 -14.74 10.06
C PRO A 158 -12.29 -14.60 10.70
N VAL A 159 -12.25 -13.84 11.78
CA VAL A 159 -11.08 -13.59 12.62
C VAL A 159 -11.41 -14.03 14.04
N ASN A 160 -10.52 -14.76 14.69
CA ASN A 160 -10.72 -15.20 16.07
C ASN A 160 -10.42 -14.06 17.08
N ASP A 161 -10.74 -14.28 18.36
CA ASP A 161 -10.53 -13.30 19.46
C ASP A 161 -9.06 -12.87 19.65
N ARG A 162 -8.11 -13.59 19.06
CA ARG A 162 -6.68 -13.23 19.06
C ARG A 162 -6.25 -12.40 17.86
N GLY A 163 -7.19 -12.09 16.95
CA GLY A 163 -6.90 -11.36 15.70
C GLY A 163 -6.22 -12.20 14.64
N GLU A 164 -6.33 -13.53 14.70
CA GLU A 164 -5.75 -14.45 13.73
C GLU A 164 -6.81 -14.88 12.71
N LEU A 165 -6.43 -14.94 11.43
CA LEU A 165 -7.28 -15.48 10.37
C LEU A 165 -7.42 -17.00 10.52
N GLU A 166 -8.64 -17.51 10.41
CA GLU A 166 -8.93 -18.94 10.47
C GLU A 166 -8.60 -19.61 9.13
N ARG A 167 -7.47 -20.32 9.08
CA ARG A 167 -7.02 -20.98 7.85
C ARG A 167 -8.03 -21.99 7.29
N GLU A 168 -8.68 -22.77 8.16
CA GLU A 168 -9.69 -23.74 7.74
C GLU A 168 -10.92 -23.03 7.13
N ALA A 169 -11.30 -21.85 7.65
CA ALA A 169 -12.35 -21.05 7.04
C ALA A 169 -11.94 -20.49 5.68
N PHE A 170 -10.68 -20.08 5.52
CA PHE A 170 -10.14 -19.65 4.23
C PHE A 170 -10.23 -20.78 3.19
N ASP A 171 -9.76 -21.98 3.53
CA ASP A 171 -9.79 -23.14 2.62
C ASP A 171 -11.23 -23.54 2.22
N ARG A 172 -12.22 -23.33 3.11
CA ARG A 172 -13.64 -23.55 2.81
C ARG A 172 -14.27 -22.47 1.94
N LEU A 173 -13.83 -21.23 2.10
CA LEU A 173 -14.41 -20.06 1.41
C LEU A 173 -13.85 -19.87 -0.01
N ILE A 174 -12.60 -20.28 -0.25
CA ILE A 174 -12.02 -20.26 -1.60
C ILE A 174 -12.62 -21.38 -2.46
N GLY A 175 -13.10 -21.00 -3.63
CA GLY A 175 -13.70 -21.93 -4.58
C GLY A 175 -13.65 -21.43 -6.03
N PRO A 176 -14.25 -22.21 -6.95
CA PRO A 176 -14.22 -21.87 -8.39
C PRO A 176 -14.87 -20.54 -8.74
N ARG A 177 -15.70 -19.98 -7.85
CA ARG A 177 -16.35 -18.67 -8.03
C ARG A 177 -15.55 -17.52 -7.41
N THR A 178 -14.54 -17.80 -6.60
CA THR A 178 -13.69 -16.75 -6.01
C THR A 178 -12.86 -16.09 -7.10
N ARG A 179 -13.01 -14.78 -7.27
CA ARG A 179 -12.33 -13.97 -8.29
C ARG A 179 -11.35 -12.98 -7.69
N ILE A 180 -11.63 -12.52 -6.49
CA ILE A 180 -10.81 -11.52 -5.77
C ILE A 180 -10.67 -11.99 -4.33
N VAL A 181 -9.46 -11.84 -3.79
CA VAL A 181 -9.12 -12.08 -2.38
C VAL A 181 -8.35 -10.86 -1.88
#